data_02c49f2c78a5b16c0e3b176f1ca1407e
#
_entry.id   02c49f2c78a5b16c0e3b176f1ca1407e
#
_cell.length_a   1.000
_cell.length_b   1.000
_cell.length_c   1.000
_cell.angle_alpha   90.00
_cell.angle_beta   90.00
_cell.angle_gamma   90.00
#
_symmetry.space_group_name_H-M   'P 1'
#
loop_
_entity.id
_entity.type
_entity.pdbx_description
1 polymer ?
#
loop_
_entity_poly.entity_id
_entity_poly.type
_entity_poly.pdbx_seq_one_letter_code
_entity_poly.pdbx_strand_id
1 'polypeptide(L)'
;MEGGQALTRGVDLRSTGGATVLAAIAALVMTGWDMDIDPGMARAGIWVWERGGPYFGVPLRNYLGWLATTFLIYWVVGLLRRRAEWKIPARGLFAALPAIAYAFFAGRYTTPNYVPALRMVAVFSMAPPDSWR
;
A
#
# COMPACT_ATOMS: atom_id res chain seq x y z
N MET A 1 2.25 -17.55 40.03
CA MET A 1 1.34 -16.59 39.31
C MET A 1 2.15 -15.86 38.21
N GLU A 2 2.53 -16.53 37.11
CA GLU A 2 3.31 -15.95 36.01
C GLU A 2 2.69 -16.18 34.62
N GLY A 3 1.39 -16.37 34.54
CA GLY A 3 0.68 -16.69 33.29
C GLY A 3 0.04 -15.53 32.54
N GLY A 4 0.13 -14.30 33.03
CA GLY A 4 -0.69 -13.17 32.52
C GLY A 4 0.03 -12.16 31.61
N GLN A 5 1.35 -12.24 31.41
CA GLN A 5 2.09 -11.19 30.68
C GLN A 5 2.47 -11.53 29.22
N ALA A 6 2.04 -12.66 28.69
CA ALA A 6 2.46 -13.10 27.35
C ALA A 6 1.59 -12.54 26.21
N LEU A 7 0.43 -11.94 26.48
CA LEU A 7 -0.55 -11.57 25.43
C LEU A 7 -0.54 -10.09 25.00
N THR A 8 0.34 -9.27 25.54
CA THR A 8 0.42 -7.83 25.18
C THR A 8 1.77 -7.41 24.62
N ARG A 9 2.61 -8.32 24.14
CA ARG A 9 3.77 -7.92 23.35
C ARG A 9 3.31 -7.50 21.97
N GLY A 10 3.08 -6.21 21.82
CA GLY A 10 2.97 -5.58 20.49
C GLY A 10 4.14 -6.00 19.61
N VAL A 11 3.91 -6.11 18.29
CA VAL A 11 4.98 -6.43 17.33
C VAL A 11 6.10 -5.42 17.51
N ASP A 12 7.30 -5.88 17.89
CA ASP A 12 8.47 -5.02 17.90
C ASP A 12 8.85 -4.68 16.45
N LEU A 13 8.44 -3.49 16.02
CA LEU A 13 8.67 -2.99 14.66
C LEU A 13 10.16 -2.81 14.33
N ARG A 14 11.03 -2.85 15.33
CA ARG A 14 12.49 -2.83 15.14
C ARG A 14 13.10 -4.23 14.99
N SER A 15 12.33 -5.27 15.21
CA SER A 15 12.75 -6.65 14.97
C SER A 15 12.76 -7.01 13.48
N THR A 16 13.36 -8.14 13.10
CA THR A 16 13.26 -8.67 11.72
C THR A 16 11.80 -8.97 11.37
N GLY A 17 11.06 -9.56 12.33
CA GLY A 17 9.63 -9.81 12.18
C GLY A 17 8.85 -8.53 11.95
N GLY A 18 9.14 -7.47 12.70
CA GLY A 18 8.54 -6.15 12.51
C GLY A 18 8.83 -5.55 11.12
N ALA A 19 10.07 -5.64 10.65
CA ALA A 19 10.44 -5.21 9.31
C ALA A 19 9.67 -5.99 8.22
N THR A 20 9.48 -7.29 8.42
CA THR A 20 8.71 -8.15 7.50
C THR A 20 7.23 -7.74 7.47
N VAL A 21 6.62 -7.54 8.63
CA VAL A 21 5.22 -7.10 8.73
C VAL A 21 5.02 -5.74 8.06
N LEU A 22 5.89 -4.77 8.34
CA LEU A 22 5.80 -3.45 7.72
C LEU A 22 5.99 -3.50 6.20
N ALA A 23 6.93 -4.32 5.72
CA ALA A 23 7.14 -4.54 4.28
C ALA A 23 5.91 -5.17 3.62
N ALA A 24 5.28 -6.15 4.27
CA ALA A 24 4.06 -6.77 3.76
C ALA A 24 2.89 -5.78 3.69
N ILE A 25 2.68 -4.98 4.74
CA ILE A 25 1.65 -3.93 4.75
C ILE A 25 1.91 -2.91 3.64
N ALA A 26 3.15 -2.41 3.52
CA ALA A 26 3.51 -1.45 2.48
C ALA A 26 3.30 -2.00 1.06
N ALA A 27 3.64 -3.28 0.84
CA ALA A 27 3.43 -3.95 -0.43
C ALA A 27 1.95 -4.10 -0.77
N LEU A 28 1.11 -4.46 0.21
CA LEU A 28 -0.34 -4.57 0.02
C LEU A 28 -0.97 -3.21 -0.30
N VAL A 29 -0.58 -2.16 0.44
CA VAL A 29 -1.07 -0.79 0.20
C VAL A 29 -0.68 -0.30 -1.19
N MET A 30 0.56 -0.51 -1.60
CA MET A 30 1.04 -0.09 -2.92
C MET A 30 0.37 -0.85 -4.06
N THR A 31 0.22 -2.17 -3.92
CA THR A 31 -0.49 -3.00 -4.89
C THR A 31 -1.97 -2.63 -4.99
N GLY A 32 -2.60 -2.34 -3.84
CA GLY A 32 -3.98 -1.85 -3.81
C GLY A 32 -4.14 -0.53 -4.57
N TRP A 33 -3.17 0.36 -4.47
CA TRP A 33 -3.14 1.61 -5.21
C TRP A 33 -3.01 1.37 -6.72
N ASP A 34 -2.12 0.48 -7.16
CA ASP A 34 -1.99 0.10 -8.56
C ASP A 34 -3.28 -0.52 -9.10
N MET A 35 -3.95 -1.35 -8.31
CA MET A 35 -5.25 -1.93 -8.71
C MET A 35 -6.31 -0.88 -9.00
N ASP A 36 -6.16 0.31 -8.47
CA ASP A 36 -7.05 1.43 -8.76
C ASP A 36 -6.60 2.26 -9.98
N ILE A 37 -5.30 2.53 -10.10
CA ILE A 37 -4.77 3.41 -11.15
C ILE A 37 -4.64 2.70 -12.49
N ASP A 38 -4.12 1.49 -12.51
CA ASP A 38 -3.80 0.74 -13.73
C ASP A 38 -4.99 0.56 -14.69
N PRO A 39 -6.20 0.22 -14.21
CA PRO A 39 -7.37 0.15 -15.07
C PRO A 39 -7.69 1.46 -15.79
N GLY A 40 -7.52 2.58 -15.08
CA GLY A 40 -7.72 3.91 -15.65
C GLY A 40 -6.71 4.23 -16.73
N MET A 41 -5.44 3.90 -16.50
CA MET A 41 -4.34 4.12 -17.43
C MET A 41 -4.45 3.20 -18.66
N ALA A 42 -4.86 1.94 -18.46
CA ALA A 42 -5.10 1.01 -19.55
C ALA A 42 -6.28 1.47 -20.43
N ARG A 43 -7.37 1.93 -19.81
CA ARG A 43 -8.53 2.47 -20.53
C ARG A 43 -8.21 3.73 -21.31
N ALA A 44 -7.33 4.58 -20.79
CA ALA A 44 -6.87 5.80 -21.46
C ALA A 44 -5.84 5.51 -22.57
N GLY A 45 -5.43 4.25 -22.77
CA GLY A 45 -4.41 3.86 -23.75
C GLY A 45 -2.99 4.33 -23.41
N ILE A 46 -2.77 4.77 -22.15
CA ILE A 46 -1.45 5.19 -21.68
C ILE A 46 -0.56 3.96 -21.48
N TRP A 47 -1.15 2.87 -20.93
CA TRP A 47 -0.51 1.57 -20.83
C TRP A 47 -1.25 0.55 -21.69
N VAL A 48 -0.49 -0.15 -22.54
CA VAL A 48 -1.05 -1.15 -23.43
C VAL A 48 -0.46 -2.52 -23.08
N TRP A 49 -1.34 -3.44 -22.70
CA TRP A 49 -0.99 -4.82 -22.43
C TRP A 49 -1.32 -5.65 -23.65
N GLU A 50 -0.31 -6.17 -24.35
CA GLU A 50 -0.49 -6.92 -25.64
C GLU A 50 -1.52 -8.06 -25.57
N ARG A 51 -1.59 -8.74 -24.43
CA ARG A 51 -2.52 -9.86 -24.20
C ARG A 51 -3.69 -9.50 -23.30
N GLY A 52 -3.77 -8.24 -22.88
CA GLY A 52 -4.76 -7.82 -21.89
C GLY A 52 -4.65 -8.59 -20.57
N GLY A 53 -5.70 -8.51 -19.76
CA GLY A 53 -5.78 -9.22 -18.49
C GLY A 53 -7.19 -9.26 -17.91
N PRO A 54 -7.46 -10.16 -16.95
CA PRO A 54 -8.79 -10.38 -16.41
C PRO A 54 -9.31 -9.24 -15.54
N TYR A 55 -8.41 -8.37 -15.05
CA TYR A 55 -8.79 -7.24 -14.20
C TYR A 55 -8.79 -5.95 -15.02
N PHE A 56 -9.94 -5.59 -15.61
CA PHE A 56 -10.12 -4.40 -16.45
C PHE A 56 -9.06 -4.22 -17.54
N GLY A 57 -8.60 -5.32 -18.13
CA GLY A 57 -7.56 -5.33 -19.16
C GLY A 57 -6.14 -5.44 -18.61
N VAL A 58 -5.93 -5.38 -17.30
CA VAL A 58 -4.62 -5.47 -16.65
C VAL A 58 -4.31 -6.92 -16.25
N PRO A 59 -3.13 -7.46 -16.59
CA PRO A 59 -2.73 -8.81 -16.20
C PRO A 59 -2.49 -8.94 -14.69
N LEU A 60 -2.94 -10.02 -14.06
CA LEU A 60 -2.68 -10.29 -12.63
C LEU A 60 -1.20 -10.36 -12.29
N ARG A 61 -0.35 -10.80 -13.21
CA ARG A 61 1.10 -10.83 -13.03
C ARG A 61 1.70 -9.45 -12.76
N ASN A 62 1.07 -8.37 -13.24
CA ASN A 62 1.48 -7.00 -12.93
C ASN A 62 1.38 -6.75 -11.43
N TYR A 63 0.25 -7.06 -10.83
CA TYR A 63 0.02 -6.86 -9.39
C TYR A 63 0.89 -7.77 -8.52
N LEU A 64 1.10 -9.01 -8.94
CA LEU A 64 2.05 -9.92 -8.26
C LEU A 64 3.49 -9.40 -8.34
N GLY A 65 3.87 -8.82 -9.48
CA GLY A 65 5.16 -8.17 -9.68
C GLY A 65 5.34 -6.98 -8.73
N TRP A 66 4.35 -6.09 -8.65
CA TRP A 66 4.36 -4.96 -7.73
C TRP A 66 4.41 -5.40 -6.27
N LEU A 67 3.58 -6.38 -5.88
CA LEU A 67 3.58 -6.94 -4.53
C LEU A 67 4.97 -7.45 -4.14
N ALA A 68 5.58 -8.28 -4.98
CA ALA A 68 6.89 -8.87 -4.72
C ALA A 68 8.00 -7.80 -4.68
N THR A 69 8.02 -6.91 -5.67
CA THR A 69 9.06 -5.88 -5.79
C THR A 69 8.99 -4.90 -4.62
N THR A 70 7.79 -4.41 -4.30
CA THR A 70 7.59 -3.47 -3.19
C THR A 70 7.91 -4.13 -1.86
N PHE A 71 7.48 -5.38 -1.65
CA PHE A 71 7.84 -6.14 -0.45
C PHE A 71 9.35 -6.23 -0.29
N LEU A 72 10.08 -6.65 -1.33
CA LEU A 72 11.53 -6.80 -1.27
C LEU A 72 12.24 -5.47 -0.97
N ILE A 73 11.84 -4.38 -1.63
CA ILE A 73 12.43 -3.06 -1.41
C ILE A 73 12.23 -2.63 0.05
N TYR A 74 11.01 -2.66 0.57
CA TYR A 74 10.73 -2.22 1.93
C TYR A 74 11.34 -3.15 2.98
N TRP A 75 11.41 -4.44 2.70
CA TRP A 75 12.05 -5.41 3.58
C TRP A 75 13.55 -5.16 3.70
N VAL A 76 14.25 -5.00 2.57
CA VAL A 76 15.69 -4.68 2.54
C VAL A 76 15.96 -3.35 3.22
N VAL A 77 15.19 -2.30 2.90
CA VAL A 77 15.31 -0.99 3.57
C VAL A 77 15.07 -1.12 5.07
N GLY A 78 14.07 -1.89 5.50
CA GLY A 78 13.80 -2.16 6.91
C GLY A 78 14.98 -2.82 7.61
N LEU A 79 15.62 -3.80 6.98
CA LEU A 79 16.80 -4.48 7.53
C LEU A 79 18.03 -3.56 7.59
N LEU A 80 18.26 -2.75 6.56
CA LEU A 80 19.38 -1.80 6.52
C LEU A 80 19.23 -0.70 7.59
N ARG A 81 18.02 -0.17 7.76
CA ARG A 81 17.71 0.83 8.79
C ARG A 81 17.97 0.35 10.21
N ARG A 82 17.72 -0.94 10.46
CA ARG A 82 18.03 -1.55 11.77
C ARG A 82 19.53 -1.50 12.11
N ARG A 83 20.38 -1.68 11.08
CA ARG A 83 21.85 -1.66 11.26
C ARG A 83 22.41 -0.24 11.36
N ALA A 84 21.80 0.71 10.67
CA ALA A 84 22.33 2.05 10.50
C ALA A 84 21.82 3.07 11.53
N GLU A 85 20.91 2.69 12.46
CA GLU A 85 20.25 3.61 13.43
C GLU A 85 19.70 4.90 12.81
N TRP A 86 19.23 4.82 11.57
CA TRP A 86 18.73 5.99 10.85
C TRP A 86 17.53 6.61 11.59
N LYS A 87 17.74 7.81 12.10
CA LYS A 87 16.68 8.63 12.69
C LYS A 87 16.06 9.48 11.58
N ILE A 88 14.95 9.01 11.00
CA ILE A 88 14.15 9.86 10.10
C ILE A 88 13.31 10.78 10.99
N PRO A 89 13.40 12.11 10.80
CA PRO A 89 12.51 13.03 11.51
C PRO A 89 11.06 12.72 11.13
N ALA A 90 10.30 12.18 12.08
CA ALA A 90 8.87 11.88 11.87
C ALA A 90 7.97 13.12 12.04
N ARG A 91 8.52 14.32 11.89
CA ARG A 91 7.82 15.59 12.13
C ARG A 91 7.91 16.51 10.92
N GLY A 92 6.89 17.33 10.74
CA GLY A 92 6.81 18.33 9.69
C GLY A 92 6.11 17.90 8.43
N LEU A 93 6.10 18.79 7.44
CA LEU A 93 5.40 18.60 6.16
C LEU A 93 5.83 17.33 5.42
N PHE A 94 7.12 16.96 5.52
CA PHE A 94 7.65 15.77 4.86
C PHE A 94 7.02 14.46 5.37
N ALA A 95 6.71 14.39 6.68
CA ALA A 95 6.02 13.25 7.26
C ALA A 95 4.54 13.17 6.84
N ALA A 96 3.94 14.31 6.47
CA ALA A 96 2.56 14.39 6.02
C ALA A 96 2.40 14.11 4.51
N LEU A 97 3.47 14.16 3.71
CA LEU A 97 3.39 13.97 2.24
C LEU A 97 2.67 12.70 1.81
N PRO A 98 2.90 11.51 2.40
CA PRO A 98 2.16 10.31 2.04
C PRO A 98 0.65 10.47 2.27
N ALA A 99 0.26 11.02 3.41
CA ALA A 99 -1.15 11.24 3.75
C ALA A 99 -1.81 12.26 2.80
N ILE A 100 -1.09 13.34 2.46
CA ILE A 100 -1.55 14.35 1.50
C ILE A 100 -1.73 13.72 0.11
N ALA A 101 -0.76 12.92 -0.36
CA ALA A 101 -0.85 12.23 -1.64
C ALA A 101 -2.06 11.29 -1.67
N TYR A 102 -2.26 10.49 -0.62
CA TYR A 102 -3.42 9.61 -0.50
C TYR A 102 -4.75 10.38 -0.49
N ALA A 103 -4.83 11.48 0.26
CA ALA A 103 -6.03 12.32 0.29
C ALA A 103 -6.34 12.94 -1.08
N PHE A 104 -5.31 13.37 -1.81
CA PHE A 104 -5.46 13.90 -3.17
C PHE A 104 -6.01 12.82 -4.12
N PHE A 105 -5.45 11.63 -4.11
CA PHE A 105 -5.94 10.54 -4.95
C PHE A 105 -7.33 10.06 -4.52
N ALA A 106 -7.60 9.95 -3.23
CA ALA A 106 -8.93 9.61 -2.72
C ALA A 106 -9.99 10.62 -3.17
N GLY A 107 -9.66 11.91 -3.23
CA GLY A 107 -10.55 12.96 -3.72
C GLY A 107 -10.99 12.78 -5.18
N ARG A 108 -10.20 12.09 -6.02
CA ARG A 108 -10.57 11.78 -7.41
C ARG A 108 -11.78 10.87 -7.54
N TYR A 109 -12.05 10.02 -6.53
CA TYR A 109 -13.20 9.10 -6.55
C TYR A 109 -14.54 9.79 -6.39
N THR A 110 -14.53 11.05 -5.96
CA THR A 110 -15.75 11.86 -5.89
C THR A 110 -16.20 12.37 -7.27
N THR A 111 -15.37 12.21 -8.32
CA THR A 111 -15.69 12.69 -9.67
C THR A 111 -16.71 11.78 -10.35
N PRO A 112 -17.71 12.37 -11.10
CA PRO A 112 -18.79 11.61 -11.73
C PRO A 112 -18.34 10.57 -12.77
N ASN A 113 -17.17 10.76 -13.36
CA ASN A 113 -16.64 9.95 -14.47
C ASN A 113 -15.89 8.68 -14.00
N TYR A 114 -15.86 8.41 -12.71
CA TYR A 114 -15.15 7.24 -12.19
C TYR A 114 -15.98 5.96 -12.31
N VAL A 115 -15.34 4.87 -12.75
CA VAL A 115 -16.01 3.57 -12.89
C VAL A 115 -16.51 3.09 -11.52
N PRO A 116 -17.82 2.82 -11.33
CA PRO A 116 -18.37 2.47 -10.01
C PRO A 116 -17.68 1.29 -9.33
N ALA A 117 -17.27 0.27 -10.10
CA ALA A 117 -16.56 -0.89 -9.57
C ALA A 117 -15.18 -0.54 -8.98
N LEU A 118 -14.50 0.46 -9.55
CA LEU A 118 -13.21 0.93 -9.04
C LEU A 118 -13.37 1.80 -7.79
N ARG A 119 -14.53 2.44 -7.60
CA ARG A 119 -14.84 3.16 -6.34
C ARG A 119 -14.83 2.21 -5.15
N MET A 120 -15.38 1.01 -5.31
CA MET A 120 -15.35 0.02 -4.24
C MET A 120 -13.92 -0.41 -3.90
N VAL A 121 -13.09 -0.71 -4.91
CA VAL A 121 -11.67 -1.05 -4.69
C VAL A 121 -10.95 0.09 -3.97
N ALA A 122 -11.17 1.33 -4.39
CA ALA A 122 -10.57 2.51 -3.79
C ALA A 122 -10.99 2.70 -2.32
N VAL A 123 -12.29 2.57 -2.04
CA VAL A 123 -12.80 2.64 -0.68
C VAL A 123 -12.14 1.59 0.20
N PHE A 124 -12.01 0.34 -0.28
CA PHE A 124 -11.38 -0.74 0.49
C PHE A 124 -9.86 -0.61 0.62
N SER A 125 -9.17 -0.03 -0.34
CA SER A 125 -7.71 0.09 -0.33
C SER A 125 -7.19 1.38 0.31
N MET A 126 -7.99 2.44 0.34
CA MET A 126 -7.55 3.77 0.75
C MET A 126 -8.34 4.39 1.91
N ALA A 127 -9.51 3.84 2.26
CA ALA A 127 -10.26 4.35 3.39
C ALA A 127 -9.58 3.97 4.72
N PRO A 128 -9.45 4.89 5.68
CA PRO A 128 -8.94 4.56 6.99
C PRO A 128 -9.85 3.53 7.68
N PRO A 129 -9.28 2.63 8.51
CA PRO A 129 -10.04 1.55 9.18
C PRO A 129 -11.28 2.00 9.95
N ASP A 130 -11.28 3.25 10.42
CA ASP A 130 -12.37 3.80 11.24
C ASP A 130 -13.61 4.22 10.43
N SER A 131 -13.51 4.28 9.10
CA SER A 131 -14.64 4.64 8.21
C SER A 131 -15.65 3.48 7.99
N TRP A 132 -15.39 2.30 8.56
CA TRP A 132 -16.20 1.07 8.41
C TRP A 132 -17.19 0.82 9.57
N ARG A 133 -17.28 1.74 10.54
CA ARG A 133 -18.18 1.62 11.70
C ARG A 133 -19.51 2.32 11.47
#